data_4ef92c93dfcae02d006f846328710d5b
#
_entry.id   4ef92c93dfcae02d006f846328710d5b
#
_cell.length_a   1.000
_cell.length_b   1.000
_cell.length_c   1.000
_cell.angle_alpha   90.00
_cell.angle_beta   90.00
_cell.angle_gamma   90.00
#
_symmetry.space_group_name_H-M   'P 1'
#
loop_
_entity.id
_entity.type
_entity.pdbx_description
1 polymer ?
#
loop_
_entity_poly.entity_id
_entity_poly.type
_entity_poly.pdbx_seq_one_letter_code
_entity_poly.pdbx_strand_id
1 'polypeptide(L)' 'SLEETERRLTAGITEDDLATFFRVISRMIRNMS' A
#
# COMPACT_ATOMS: atom_id res chain seq x y z
N SER A 1 -1.33 19.54 -1.20
CA SER A 1 -1.73 19.01 0.10
C SER A 1 -1.46 17.51 0.16
N LEU A 2 -1.48 16.95 1.36
CA LEU A 2 -1.29 15.51 1.55
C LEU A 2 -2.38 14.69 0.86
N GLU A 3 -3.60 15.20 0.88
CA GLU A 3 -4.72 14.51 0.23
C GLU A 3 -4.53 14.41 -1.27
N GLU A 4 -4.06 15.47 -1.87
CA GLU A 4 -3.81 15.49 -3.31
C GLU A 4 -2.67 14.56 -3.69
N THR A 5 -1.61 14.56 -2.89
CA THR A 5 -0.48 13.66 -3.09
C THR A 5 -0.92 12.22 -2.96
N GLU A 6 -1.73 11.92 -1.95
CA GLU A 6 -2.26 10.57 -1.73
C GLU A 6 -3.10 10.11 -2.91
N ARG A 7 -3.95 10.98 -3.44
CA ARG A 7 -4.76 10.64 -4.61
C ARG A 7 -3.91 10.30 -5.82
N ARG A 8 -2.84 11.04 -6.02
CA ARG A 8 -1.92 10.77 -7.14
C ARG A 8 -1.21 9.43 -6.97
N LEU A 9 -0.77 9.16 -5.77
CA LEU A 9 -0.06 7.91 -5.48
C LEU A 9 -0.94 6.69 -5.67
N THR A 10 -2.22 6.82 -5.36
CA THR A 10 -3.14 5.68 -5.42
C THR A 10 -3.99 5.64 -6.69
N ALA A 11 -3.75 6.56 -7.63
CA ALA A 11 -4.52 6.60 -8.87
C ALA A 11 -4.37 5.28 -9.62
N GLY A 12 -5.49 4.68 -9.98
CA GLY A 12 -5.50 3.41 -10.70
C GLY A 12 -5.26 2.19 -9.83
N ILE A 13 -5.14 2.38 -8.53
CA ILE A 13 -4.92 1.28 -7.58
C ILE A 13 -6.20 1.04 -6.80
N THR A 14 -6.66 -0.20 -6.76
CA THR A 14 -7.89 -0.55 -6.03
C THR A 14 -7.59 -0.80 -4.55
N GLU A 15 -8.65 -0.83 -3.74
CA GLU A 15 -8.50 -1.16 -2.33
C GLU A 15 -7.96 -2.58 -2.14
N ASP A 16 -8.37 -3.50 -3.02
CA ASP A 16 -7.86 -4.87 -2.98
C ASP A 16 -6.37 -4.92 -3.27
N ASP A 17 -5.91 -4.12 -4.22
CA ASP A 17 -4.48 -4.01 -4.53
C ASP A 17 -3.71 -3.53 -3.32
N LEU A 18 -4.23 -2.52 -2.62
CA LEU A 18 -3.59 -1.97 -1.43
C LEU A 18 -3.55 -3.01 -0.31
N ALA A 19 -4.64 -3.75 -0.13
CA ALA A 19 -4.69 -4.80 0.89
C ALA A 19 -3.64 -5.88 0.62
N THR A 20 -3.50 -6.27 -0.65
CA THR A 20 -2.49 -7.26 -1.05
C THR A 20 -1.08 -6.73 -0.79
N PHE A 21 -0.85 -5.47 -1.12
CA PHE A 21 0.43 -4.82 -0.91
C PHE A 21 0.81 -4.83 0.59
N PHE A 22 -0.13 -4.42 1.43
CA PHE A 22 0.13 -4.42 2.88
C PHE A 22 0.35 -5.81 3.42
N ARG A 23 -0.34 -6.81 2.91
CA ARG A 23 -0.15 -8.20 3.30
C ARG A 23 1.27 -8.67 2.99
N VAL A 24 1.73 -8.36 1.78
CA VAL A 24 3.08 -8.75 1.34
C VAL A 24 4.13 -8.04 2.19
N ILE A 25 3.98 -6.74 2.40
CA ILE A 25 4.92 -5.97 3.20
C ILE A 25 4.98 -6.50 4.64
N SER A 26 3.83 -6.82 5.21
CA SER A 26 3.77 -7.38 6.57
C SER A 26 4.53 -8.70 6.66
N ARG A 27 4.43 -9.51 5.61
CA ARG A 27 5.18 -10.78 5.57
C ARG A 27 6.68 -10.54 5.48
N MET A 28 7.07 -9.57 4.65
CA MET A 28 8.48 -9.20 4.53
C MET A 28 9.05 -8.76 5.87
N ILE A 29 8.31 -7.95 6.60
CA ILE A 29 8.73 -7.47 7.91
C ILE A 29 8.87 -8.64 8.87
N ARG A 30 7.91 -9.56 8.88
CA ARG A 30 7.99 -10.75 9.73
C ARG A 30 9.20 -11.62 9.42
N ASN A 31 9.53 -11.73 8.14
CA ASN A 31 10.68 -12.52 7.72
C ASN A 31 11.99 -11.94 8.24
N MET A 32 12.01 -10.63 8.51
CA MET A 32 13.21 -9.94 9.01
C MET A 32 13.30 -9.94 10.53
N SER A 33 12.23 -10.26 11.20
CA SER A 33 12.19 -10.23 12.67
C SER A 33 12.78 -11.46 13.32
#